data_4737cf51efe0b74dcb83b90709751c7e
#
_entry.id   4737cf51efe0b74dcb83b90709751c7e
#
_cell.length_a   1.000
_cell.length_b   1.000
_cell.length_c   1.000
_cell.angle_alpha   90.00
_cell.angle_beta   90.00
_cell.angle_gamma   90.00
#
_symmetry.space_group_name_H-M   'P 1'
#
loop_
_entity.id
_entity.type
_entity.pdbx_description
1 polymer ?
#
loop_
_entity_poly.entity_id
_entity_poly.type
_entity_poly.pdbx_seq_one_letter_code
_entity_poly.pdbx_strand_id
1 'polypeptide(L)'
;MAGIFNRYDDLRDNVPGAYQALLYCITHDVCVSADCVEWLVENHPELVSDEYYVDFEDSSRWSIGKAYILALDEGFYRCWEEVGLTEMQPNEWWDQTFEPVHMKEVTISTWVTDEEDE
;
A
#
# COMPACT_ATOMS: atom_id res chain seq x y z
N MET A 1 2.50 -19.67 10.82
CA MET A 1 3.38 -18.52 10.95
C MET A 1 3.26 -17.61 9.75
N ALA A 2 3.05 -16.36 10.02
CA ALA A 2 2.97 -15.38 8.95
C ALA A 2 4.37 -15.05 8.48
N GLY A 3 4.62 -15.17 7.19
CA GLY A 3 5.87 -14.77 6.61
C GLY A 3 5.72 -13.42 5.92
N ILE A 4 6.77 -13.03 5.23
CA ILE A 4 6.78 -11.84 4.42
C ILE A 4 6.88 -12.28 2.97
N PHE A 5 5.96 -11.79 2.15
CA PHE A 5 6.06 -12.01 0.71
C PHE A 5 7.21 -11.15 0.19
N ASN A 6 8.26 -11.80 -0.27
CA ASN A 6 9.47 -11.11 -0.70
C ASN A 6 10.03 -11.81 -1.94
N ARG A 7 9.29 -11.70 -3.04
CA ARG A 7 9.68 -12.29 -4.31
C ARG A 7 9.87 -11.21 -5.36
N TYR A 8 10.55 -10.13 -4.96
CA TYR A 8 10.75 -8.98 -5.84
C TYR A 8 11.44 -9.39 -7.14
N ASP A 9 12.46 -10.25 -7.06
CA ASP A 9 13.17 -10.67 -8.25
C ASP A 9 12.27 -11.44 -9.21
N ASP A 10 11.38 -12.26 -8.66
CA ASP A 10 10.43 -13.00 -9.47
C ASP A 10 9.43 -12.06 -10.16
N LEU A 11 9.00 -11.04 -9.45
CA LEU A 11 8.09 -10.04 -10.03
C LEU A 11 8.78 -9.26 -11.14
N ARG A 12 10.00 -8.81 -10.87
CA ARG A 12 10.78 -8.06 -11.85
C ARG A 12 11.04 -8.89 -13.11
N ASP A 13 11.29 -10.17 -12.94
CA ASP A 13 11.63 -11.05 -14.05
C ASP A 13 10.40 -11.68 -14.69
N ASN A 14 9.20 -11.32 -14.24
CA ASN A 14 7.93 -11.84 -14.79
C ASN A 14 7.81 -13.34 -14.69
N VAL A 15 8.26 -13.90 -13.58
CA VAL A 15 8.13 -15.33 -13.33
C VAL A 15 6.65 -15.68 -13.26
N PRO A 16 6.21 -16.72 -13.98
CA PRO A 16 4.79 -17.08 -13.98
C PRO A 16 4.27 -17.32 -12.56
N GLY A 17 3.12 -16.72 -12.26
CA GLY A 17 2.47 -16.88 -10.96
C GLY A 17 2.94 -15.91 -9.89
N ALA A 18 4.04 -15.18 -10.11
CA ALA A 18 4.56 -14.29 -9.07
C ALA A 18 3.58 -13.14 -8.77
N TYR A 19 3.03 -12.54 -9.82
CA TYR A 19 2.09 -11.44 -9.64
C TYR A 19 0.83 -11.91 -8.92
N GLN A 20 0.30 -13.07 -9.32
CA GLN A 20 -0.88 -13.61 -8.68
C GLN A 20 -0.62 -13.94 -7.21
N ALA A 21 0.57 -14.42 -6.89
CA ALA A 21 0.93 -14.69 -5.50
C ALA A 21 0.98 -13.39 -4.69
N LEU A 22 1.47 -12.31 -5.29
CA LEU A 22 1.47 -11.01 -4.62
C LEU A 22 0.04 -10.56 -4.31
N LEU A 23 -0.85 -10.65 -5.29
CA LEU A 23 -2.24 -10.25 -5.08
C LEU A 23 -2.91 -11.09 -4.01
N TYR A 24 -2.61 -12.39 -4.00
CA TYR A 24 -3.14 -13.28 -2.96
C TYR A 24 -2.72 -12.80 -1.57
N CYS A 25 -1.44 -12.44 -1.43
CA CYS A 25 -0.94 -11.99 -0.14
C CYS A 25 -1.61 -10.68 0.30
N ILE A 26 -1.84 -9.77 -0.64
CA ILE A 26 -2.51 -8.51 -0.33
C ILE A 26 -3.92 -8.77 0.21
N THR A 27 -4.65 -9.68 -0.42
CA THR A 27 -6.05 -9.91 -0.06
C THR A 27 -6.19 -10.85 1.13
N HIS A 28 -5.10 -11.47 1.58
CA HIS A 28 -5.15 -12.43 2.68
C HIS A 28 -4.32 -11.98 3.89
N ASP A 29 -4.07 -10.66 3.98
CA ASP A 29 -3.45 -10.06 5.17
C ASP A 29 -2.04 -10.61 5.44
N VAL A 30 -1.30 -10.87 4.37
CA VAL A 30 0.09 -11.31 4.49
C VAL A 30 1.00 -10.10 4.26
N CYS A 31 2.01 -9.96 5.10
CA CYS A 31 2.96 -8.85 4.99
C CYS A 31 3.69 -8.91 3.66
N VAL A 32 3.82 -7.78 2.98
CA VAL A 32 4.49 -7.66 1.69
C VAL A 32 5.74 -6.81 1.91
N SER A 33 6.87 -7.27 1.35
CA SER A 33 8.14 -6.54 1.54
C SER A 33 8.09 -5.18 0.84
N ALA A 34 8.92 -4.26 1.36
CA ALA A 34 9.00 -2.91 0.83
C ALA A 34 9.25 -2.90 -0.68
N ASP A 35 10.17 -3.74 -1.15
CA ASP A 35 10.50 -3.80 -2.56
C ASP A 35 9.30 -4.22 -3.41
N CYS A 36 8.52 -5.15 -2.90
CA CYS A 36 7.34 -5.63 -3.63
C CYS A 36 6.22 -4.60 -3.64
N VAL A 37 6.06 -3.86 -2.55
CA VAL A 37 5.05 -2.79 -2.49
C VAL A 37 5.40 -1.71 -3.51
N GLU A 38 6.66 -1.28 -3.52
CA GLU A 38 7.12 -0.27 -4.46
C GLU A 38 6.95 -0.74 -5.90
N TRP A 39 7.34 -1.98 -6.17
CA TRP A 39 7.22 -2.56 -7.52
C TRP A 39 5.76 -2.52 -7.99
N LEU A 40 4.84 -2.88 -7.11
CA LEU A 40 3.43 -2.95 -7.48
C LEU A 40 2.89 -1.59 -7.88
N VAL A 41 3.17 -0.58 -7.05
CA VAL A 41 2.66 0.78 -7.33
C VAL A 41 3.29 1.35 -8.59
N GLU A 42 4.58 1.08 -8.81
CA GLU A 42 5.28 1.64 -9.96
C GLU A 42 4.96 0.93 -11.27
N ASN A 43 4.72 -0.38 -11.21
CA ASN A 43 4.50 -1.14 -12.43
C ASN A 43 3.05 -1.38 -12.76
N HIS A 44 2.15 -1.18 -11.80
CA HIS A 44 0.72 -1.36 -11.98
C HIS A 44 -0.06 -0.14 -11.51
N PRO A 45 0.26 1.05 -12.06
CA PRO A 45 -0.47 2.25 -11.68
C PRO A 45 -1.95 2.19 -12.02
N GLU A 46 -2.33 1.30 -12.95
CA GLU A 46 -3.73 1.13 -13.30
C GLU A 46 -4.56 0.64 -12.13
N LEU A 47 -3.93 0.01 -11.12
CA LEU A 47 -4.63 -0.45 -9.93
C LEU A 47 -4.88 0.68 -8.94
N VAL A 48 -4.11 1.77 -9.03
CA VAL A 48 -4.21 2.86 -8.07
C VAL A 48 -5.46 3.67 -8.39
N SER A 49 -6.47 3.55 -7.52
CA SER A 49 -7.76 4.20 -7.71
C SER A 49 -7.78 5.59 -7.08
N ASP A 50 -6.97 5.79 -6.04
CA ASP A 50 -6.93 7.06 -5.34
C ASP A 50 -5.61 7.14 -4.57
N GLU A 51 -5.20 8.36 -4.24
CA GLU A 51 -4.04 8.55 -3.38
C GLU A 51 -4.21 9.85 -2.60
N TYR A 52 -3.67 9.88 -1.38
CA TYR A 52 -3.78 11.06 -0.55
C TYR A 52 -2.67 11.07 0.48
N TYR A 53 -2.47 12.22 1.12
CA TYR A 53 -1.38 12.43 2.08
C TYR A 53 -1.95 12.60 3.48
N VAL A 54 -1.21 12.06 4.45
CA VAL A 54 -1.58 12.17 5.87
C VAL A 54 -0.32 12.53 6.64
N ASP A 55 -0.42 13.55 7.50
CA ASP A 55 0.71 13.91 8.37
C ASP A 55 0.88 12.83 9.43
N PHE A 56 2.12 12.36 9.60
CA PHE A 56 2.43 11.44 10.68
C PHE A 56 2.65 12.25 11.96
N GLU A 57 1.97 11.81 13.02
CA GLU A 57 2.05 12.52 14.32
C GLU A 57 3.20 11.97 15.14
N ASP A 58 4.39 12.15 14.66
CA ASP A 58 5.58 11.74 15.38
C ASP A 58 6.43 12.98 15.61
N SER A 59 6.57 13.36 16.86
CA SER A 59 7.24 14.62 17.20
C SER A 59 8.70 14.66 16.78
N SER A 60 9.30 13.50 16.53
CA SER A 60 10.70 13.44 16.13
C SER A 60 10.89 13.32 14.61
N ARG A 61 9.80 13.27 13.85
CA ARG A 61 9.89 13.05 12.41
C ARG A 61 9.11 14.09 11.65
N TRP A 62 9.69 14.50 10.56
CA TRP A 62 9.06 15.46 9.65
C TRP A 62 8.78 14.74 8.34
N SER A 63 7.73 13.93 8.32
CA SER A 63 7.40 13.17 7.12
C SER A 63 5.90 13.10 6.98
N ILE A 64 5.49 12.78 5.76
CA ILE A 64 4.10 12.65 5.39
C ILE A 64 3.92 11.23 4.87
N GLY A 65 2.83 10.59 5.29
CA GLY A 65 2.45 9.31 4.71
C GLY A 65 1.64 9.54 3.46
N LYS A 66 2.00 8.86 2.38
CA LYS A 66 1.20 8.87 1.15
C LYS A 66 0.48 7.54 1.07
N ALA A 67 -0.85 7.61 1.06
CA ALA A 67 -1.67 6.42 0.98
C ALA A 67 -2.06 6.15 -0.46
N TYR A 68 -1.99 4.89 -0.86
CA TYR A 68 -2.43 4.45 -2.18
C TYR A 68 -3.59 3.50 -2.00
N ILE A 69 -4.69 3.77 -2.69
CA ILE A 69 -5.87 2.89 -2.66
C ILE A 69 -5.85 2.08 -3.94
N LEU A 70 -5.75 0.77 -3.80
CA LEU A 70 -5.68 -0.15 -4.93
C LEU A 70 -7.03 -0.81 -5.12
N ALA A 71 -7.52 -0.79 -6.36
CA ALA A 71 -8.78 -1.44 -6.71
C ALA A 71 -8.47 -2.84 -7.22
N LEU A 72 -8.82 -3.85 -6.44
CA LEU A 72 -8.64 -5.25 -6.79
C LEU A 72 -10.00 -5.90 -6.95
N ASP A 73 -10.02 -7.13 -7.47
CA ASP A 73 -11.27 -7.83 -7.68
C ASP A 73 -12.06 -8.02 -6.39
N GLU A 74 -11.35 -8.23 -5.27
CA GLU A 74 -11.98 -8.46 -3.98
C GLU A 74 -12.40 -7.19 -3.26
N GLY A 75 -11.95 -6.02 -3.74
CA GLY A 75 -12.28 -4.76 -3.11
C GLY A 75 -11.13 -3.79 -3.16
N PHE A 76 -11.16 -2.82 -2.27
CA PHE A 76 -10.14 -1.79 -2.21
C PHE A 76 -9.20 -2.04 -1.05
N TYR A 77 -7.90 -1.78 -1.27
CA TYR A 77 -6.87 -2.01 -0.25
C TYR A 77 -5.95 -0.80 -0.22
N ARG A 78 -5.44 -0.48 0.96
CA ARG A 78 -4.60 0.68 1.16
C ARG A 78 -3.19 0.27 1.56
N CYS A 79 -2.19 0.90 0.94
CA CYS A 79 -0.82 0.78 1.37
C CYS A 79 -0.20 2.17 1.48
N TRP A 80 1.00 2.24 2.05
CA TRP A 80 1.61 3.50 2.44
C TRP A 80 3.05 3.62 1.95
N GLU A 81 3.44 4.86 1.68
CA GLU A 81 4.81 5.24 1.41
C GLU A 81 5.14 6.44 2.30
N GLU A 82 6.33 6.49 2.86
CA GLU A 82 6.77 7.66 3.60
C GLU A 82 7.44 8.63 2.64
N VAL A 83 6.93 9.87 2.59
CA VAL A 83 7.42 10.89 1.68
C VAL A 83 8.25 11.88 2.48
N GLY A 84 9.50 12.10 2.06
CA GLY A 84 10.35 13.07 2.71
C GLY A 84 9.89 14.49 2.44
N LEU A 85 10.04 15.38 3.42
CA LEU A 85 9.59 16.76 3.30
C LEU A 85 10.65 17.67 2.68
N THR A 86 11.89 17.20 2.55
CA THR A 86 12.96 17.97 1.94
C THR A 86 13.63 17.14 0.89
N GLU A 87 14.44 17.81 0.03
CA GLU A 87 15.19 17.10 -0.99
C GLU A 87 16.26 16.19 -0.40
N MET A 88 16.59 16.41 0.86
CA MET A 88 17.58 15.60 1.55
C MET A 88 16.98 14.33 2.16
N GLN A 89 15.66 14.23 2.17
CA GLN A 89 14.97 13.07 2.75
C GLN A 89 14.34 12.26 1.63
N PRO A 90 14.88 11.07 1.33
CA PRO A 90 14.28 10.24 0.27
C PRO A 90 12.95 9.65 0.73
N ASN A 91 12.12 9.32 -0.24
CA ASN A 91 10.91 8.56 0.05
C ASN A 91 11.29 7.16 0.44
N GLU A 92 10.51 6.56 1.33
CA GLU A 92 10.80 5.22 1.82
C GLU A 92 9.55 4.36 1.81
N TRP A 93 9.73 3.12 1.40
CA TRP A 93 8.71 2.08 1.51
C TRP A 93 9.11 1.17 2.65
N TRP A 94 8.11 0.49 3.24
CA TRP A 94 8.41 -0.46 4.30
C TRP A 94 7.58 -1.72 4.11
N ASP A 95 7.97 -2.78 4.82
CA ASP A 95 7.21 -4.01 4.83
C ASP A 95 5.89 -3.76 5.51
N GLN A 96 4.79 -4.19 4.88
CA GLN A 96 3.47 -3.87 5.44
C GLN A 96 2.43 -4.83 4.94
N THR A 97 1.33 -4.92 5.68
CA THR A 97 0.13 -5.57 5.19
C THR A 97 -0.78 -4.52 4.60
N PHE A 98 -1.53 -4.88 3.59
CA PHE A 98 -2.48 -3.98 2.95
C PHE A 98 -3.79 -4.02 3.73
N GLU A 99 -4.37 -2.86 3.96
CA GLU A 99 -5.59 -2.72 4.75
C GLU A 99 -6.81 -2.69 3.85
N PRO A 100 -7.82 -3.53 4.09
CA PRO A 100 -9.06 -3.41 3.33
C PRO A 100 -9.77 -2.12 3.73
N VAL A 101 -10.23 -1.38 2.72
CA VAL A 101 -10.88 -0.09 2.94
C VAL A 101 -12.09 0.02 2.03
N HIS A 102 -12.94 0.99 2.32
CA HIS A 102 -14.06 1.33 1.46
C HIS A 102 -14.33 2.82 1.57
N MET A 103 -15.01 3.35 0.57
CA MET A 103 -15.38 4.75 0.56
C MET A 103 -16.62 4.94 1.43
N LYS A 104 -16.51 5.82 2.41
CA LYS A 104 -17.64 6.14 3.28
C LYS A 104 -18.20 7.49 2.87
N GLU A 105 -19.48 7.54 2.58
CA GLU A 105 -20.12 8.79 2.19
C GLU A 105 -20.54 9.56 3.44
N VAL A 106 -19.98 10.74 3.55
CA VAL A 106 -20.36 11.71 4.57
C VAL A 106 -20.44 13.04 3.85
N THR A 107 -20.45 14.14 4.61
CA THR A 107 -20.40 15.47 3.96
C THR A 107 -19.22 15.55 3.00
N ILE A 108 -18.09 14.95 3.36
CA ILE A 108 -16.93 14.82 2.51
C ILE A 108 -16.61 13.34 2.42
N SER A 109 -16.50 12.80 1.20
CA SER A 109 -16.16 11.40 1.02
C SER A 109 -14.72 11.16 1.47
N THR A 110 -14.50 10.08 2.21
CA THR A 110 -13.18 9.72 2.68
C THR A 110 -13.04 8.21 2.75
N TRP A 111 -11.79 7.75 2.81
CA TRP A 111 -11.51 6.32 2.89
C TRP A 111 -11.27 5.93 4.33
N VAL A 112 -11.91 4.86 4.76
CA VAL A 112 -11.75 4.35 6.12
C VAL A 112 -11.50 2.86 6.03
N THR A 113 -10.94 2.29 7.11
CA THR A 113 -10.77 0.84 7.16
C THR A 113 -12.12 0.20 7.42
N ASP A 114 -12.29 -1.04 6.96
CA ASP A 114 -13.56 -1.73 7.12
C ASP A 114 -13.94 -1.91 8.58
N GLU A 115 -12.95 -1.96 9.46
CA GLU A 115 -13.20 -2.15 10.89
C GLU A 115 -13.68 -0.87 11.57
N GLU A 116 -13.48 0.28 10.95
CA GLU A 116 -13.85 1.56 11.53
C GLU A 116 -15.20 2.07 11.03
N ASP A 117 -15.82 1.34 10.12
CA ASP A 117 -17.08 1.78 9.55
C ASP A 117 -18.20 1.63 10.56
N GLU A 118 -18.94 2.70 10.74
CA GLU A 118 -20.07 2.74 11.68
C GLU A 118 -21.35 2.92 10.92
#